data_f14db5c442cb231b832421645ea8e0b4
#
_entry.id   f14db5c442cb231b832421645ea8e0b4
#
_cell.length_a   1.000
_cell.length_b   1.000
_cell.length_c   1.000
_cell.angle_alpha   90.00
_cell.angle_beta   90.00
_cell.angle_gamma   90.00
#
_symmetry.space_group_name_H-M   'P 1'
#
loop_
_entity.id
_entity.type
_entity.pdbx_description
1 polymer ?
#
loop_
_entity_poly.entity_id
_entity_poly.type
_entity_poly.pdbx_seq_one_letter_code
_entity_poly.pdbx_strand_id
1 'polypeptide(L)'
;MEERLDLPRLLVAAPASGSGKTTVTCALLRAFQRRGLDPCAFKCGPDYIDPMFHREVLGLPSRNLDLFFSGEDQARALLSSAGRGRGVAVLEGVMGCYDGVGGTERASSWHLARTTGTPILLVVRPQGAALTLAAMVQGLARFRSPGMIGGLLLNGCSRGLAELLTPMLQRETGLPVLGWLPQLPDCAIASRHLGLLTPGEVQGLAEKVDRLASQMEETVDLEGVLALARSAAPLPAADRARAKIGRAHV
;
A
#
# COMPACT_ATOMS: atom_id res chain seq x y z
N MET A 1 22.49 22.12 6.14
CA MET A 1 22.06 20.78 5.68
C MET A 1 20.57 20.68 5.99
N GLU A 2 19.74 20.46 4.98
CA GLU A 2 18.33 20.16 5.24
C GLU A 2 18.24 18.85 6.01
N GLU A 3 17.53 18.88 7.14
CA GLU A 3 17.24 17.68 7.92
C GLU A 3 16.47 16.69 7.04
N ARG A 4 16.92 15.44 6.96
CA ARG A 4 16.24 14.37 6.22
C ARG A 4 15.60 13.39 7.17
N LEU A 5 14.43 12.92 6.82
CA LEU A 5 13.69 11.93 7.59
C LEU A 5 13.85 10.56 6.92
N ASP A 6 14.46 9.63 7.65
CA ASP A 6 14.46 8.22 7.29
C ASP A 6 13.19 7.58 7.85
N LEU A 7 12.22 7.39 6.98
CA LEU A 7 10.95 6.73 7.29
C LEU A 7 10.85 5.49 6.41
N PRO A 8 10.98 4.28 6.98
CA PRO A 8 10.66 3.05 6.26
C PRO A 8 9.24 3.13 5.71
N ARG A 9 9.06 2.96 4.40
CA ARG A 9 7.74 3.06 3.78
C ARG A 9 7.65 2.28 2.49
N LEU A 10 6.45 1.84 2.18
CA LEU A 10 6.14 1.19 0.91
C LEU A 10 4.76 1.62 0.41
N LEU A 11 4.56 1.56 -0.89
CA LEU A 11 3.27 1.81 -1.51
C LEU A 11 2.70 0.50 -2.06
N VAL A 12 1.50 0.15 -1.63
CA VAL A 12 0.76 -1.02 -2.12
C VAL A 12 0.00 -0.61 -3.37
N ALA A 13 0.45 -1.07 -4.55
CA ALA A 13 -0.23 -0.83 -5.82
C ALA A 13 -0.69 -2.14 -6.46
N ALA A 14 -1.44 -2.04 -7.55
CA ALA A 14 -1.91 -3.19 -8.31
C ALA A 14 -2.10 -2.85 -9.78
N PRO A 15 -2.20 -3.84 -10.68
CA PRO A 15 -2.48 -3.60 -12.09
C PRO A 15 -3.83 -2.93 -12.35
N ALA A 16 -4.83 -3.21 -11.49
CA ALA A 16 -6.19 -2.71 -11.66
C ALA A 16 -6.93 -2.57 -10.31
N SER A 17 -8.10 -1.93 -10.34
CA SER A 17 -9.05 -1.96 -9.23
C SER A 17 -9.52 -3.39 -8.95
N GLY A 18 -9.91 -3.68 -7.70
CA GLY A 18 -10.38 -5.02 -7.31
C GLY A 18 -9.28 -6.07 -7.13
N SER A 19 -8.00 -5.72 -7.27
CA SER A 19 -6.89 -6.66 -7.06
C SER A 19 -6.59 -6.97 -5.59
N GLY A 20 -7.24 -6.27 -4.63
CA GLY A 20 -7.12 -6.51 -3.19
C GLY A 20 -6.11 -5.62 -2.48
N LYS A 21 -5.81 -4.44 -3.00
CA LYS A 21 -4.92 -3.45 -2.33
C LYS A 21 -5.33 -3.19 -0.88
N THR A 22 -6.60 -2.85 -0.64
CA THR A 22 -7.13 -2.55 0.70
C THR A 22 -6.96 -3.74 1.64
N THR A 23 -7.30 -4.96 1.19
CA THR A 23 -7.13 -6.19 1.99
C THR A 23 -5.67 -6.39 2.39
N VAL A 24 -4.75 -6.28 1.43
CA VAL A 24 -3.31 -6.43 1.67
C VAL A 24 -2.79 -5.32 2.58
N THR A 25 -3.19 -4.07 2.37
CA THR A 25 -2.80 -2.94 3.21
C THR A 25 -3.23 -3.12 4.65
N CYS A 26 -4.49 -3.49 4.90
CA CYS A 26 -5.01 -3.71 6.25
C CYS A 26 -4.31 -4.88 6.95
N ALA A 27 -4.08 -5.98 6.21
CA ALA A 27 -3.36 -7.14 6.75
C ALA A 27 -1.91 -6.81 7.10
N LEU A 28 -1.18 -6.06 6.24
CA LEU A 28 0.19 -5.59 6.52
C LEU A 28 0.24 -4.66 7.75
N LEU A 29 -0.65 -3.69 7.81
CA LEU A 29 -0.72 -2.75 8.93
C LEU A 29 -0.94 -3.50 10.26
N ARG A 30 -1.87 -4.46 10.29
CA ARG A 30 -2.14 -5.25 11.48
C ARG A 30 -0.98 -6.19 11.82
N ALA A 31 -0.34 -6.83 10.84
CA ALA A 31 0.83 -7.67 11.06
C ALA A 31 2.01 -6.85 11.63
N PHE A 32 2.22 -5.64 11.14
CA PHE A 32 3.23 -4.73 11.70
C PHE A 32 2.90 -4.28 13.12
N GLN A 33 1.63 -3.99 13.44
CA GLN A 33 1.22 -3.71 14.83
C GLN A 33 1.52 -4.87 15.76
N ARG A 34 1.21 -6.11 15.36
CA ARG A 34 1.45 -7.32 16.17
C ARG A 34 2.95 -7.57 16.42
N ARG A 35 3.79 -7.11 15.52
CA ARG A 35 5.26 -7.14 15.68
C ARG A 35 5.82 -6.01 16.52
N GLY A 36 4.97 -5.17 17.10
CA GLY A 36 5.40 -4.03 17.92
C GLY A 36 5.97 -2.86 17.12
N LEU A 37 5.85 -2.87 15.79
CA LEU A 37 6.15 -1.72 14.96
C LEU A 37 5.02 -0.69 15.14
N ASP A 38 5.36 0.57 15.13
CA ASP A 38 4.38 1.67 15.18
C ASP A 38 4.03 2.13 13.75
N PRO A 39 3.11 1.41 13.04
CA PRO A 39 2.78 1.73 11.67
C PRO A 39 1.88 2.96 11.58
N CYS A 40 1.97 3.68 10.46
CA CYS A 40 0.99 4.66 10.04
C CYS A 40 0.53 4.39 8.61
N ALA A 41 -0.70 4.80 8.30
CA ALA A 41 -1.31 4.57 7.02
C ALA A 41 -1.49 5.86 6.22
N PHE A 42 -1.36 5.75 4.91
CA PHE A 42 -1.70 6.82 3.99
C PHE A 42 -2.52 6.27 2.82
N LYS A 43 -3.41 7.09 2.30
CA LYS A 43 -4.19 6.77 1.11
C LYS A 43 -3.83 7.71 -0.04
N CYS A 44 -3.58 7.15 -1.21
CA CYS A 44 -3.41 7.93 -2.44
C CYS A 44 -4.75 8.52 -2.88
N GLY A 45 -4.78 9.84 -3.12
CA GLY A 45 -5.97 10.56 -3.56
C GLY A 45 -6.93 10.96 -2.44
N PRO A 46 -8.05 11.62 -2.80
CA PRO A 46 -9.05 12.14 -1.87
C PRO A 46 -10.05 11.04 -1.50
N ASP A 47 -9.70 10.18 -0.58
CA ASP A 47 -10.54 9.07 -0.11
C ASP A 47 -10.91 9.27 1.36
N TYR A 48 -12.18 9.10 1.73
CA TYR A 48 -12.66 9.17 3.10
C TYR A 48 -12.81 7.80 3.75
N ILE A 49 -13.07 6.77 2.95
CA ILE A 49 -13.45 5.44 3.40
C ILE A 49 -12.26 4.70 3.98
N ASP A 50 -11.17 4.56 3.20
CA ASP A 50 -10.00 3.81 3.62
C ASP A 50 -9.29 4.45 4.83
N PRO A 51 -9.07 5.79 4.89
CA PRO A 51 -8.52 6.43 6.09
C PRO A 51 -9.40 6.31 7.33
N MET A 52 -10.74 6.31 7.17
CA MET A 52 -11.66 6.06 8.26
C MET A 52 -11.54 4.63 8.75
N PHE A 53 -11.50 3.65 7.84
CA PHE A 53 -11.28 2.25 8.18
C PHE A 53 -9.99 2.04 8.96
N HIS A 54 -8.87 2.64 8.53
CA HIS A 54 -7.61 2.55 9.23
C HIS A 54 -7.70 3.12 10.66
N ARG A 55 -8.43 4.21 10.87
CA ARG A 55 -8.60 4.80 12.20
C ARG A 55 -9.54 4.00 13.09
N GLU A 56 -10.72 3.66 12.59
CA GLU A 56 -11.79 3.06 13.39
C GLU A 56 -11.56 1.56 13.63
N VAL A 57 -11.07 0.83 12.62
CA VAL A 57 -10.90 -0.63 12.71
C VAL A 57 -9.49 -1.02 13.18
N LEU A 58 -8.46 -0.32 12.70
CA LEU A 58 -7.07 -0.63 13.05
C LEU A 58 -6.53 0.24 14.20
N GLY A 59 -7.20 1.31 14.57
CA GLY A 59 -6.71 2.26 15.57
C GLY A 59 -5.45 3.02 15.12
N LEU A 60 -5.23 3.16 13.82
CA LEU A 60 -4.02 3.74 13.26
C LEU A 60 -4.24 5.16 12.73
N PRO A 61 -3.27 6.06 12.90
CA PRO A 61 -3.33 7.34 12.21
C PRO A 61 -3.27 7.13 10.71
N SER A 62 -4.21 7.73 10.00
CA SER A 62 -4.29 7.67 8.55
C SER A 62 -4.62 9.02 7.94
N ARG A 63 -4.02 9.33 6.78
CA ARG A 63 -4.20 10.58 6.04
C ARG A 63 -4.18 10.33 4.55
N ASN A 64 -4.81 11.26 3.80
CA ASN A 64 -4.74 11.28 2.35
C ASN A 64 -3.47 11.96 1.87
N LEU A 65 -2.85 11.39 0.84
CA LEU A 65 -1.78 12.03 0.06
C LEU A 65 -2.35 12.30 -1.34
N ASP A 66 -2.85 13.49 -1.53
CA ASP A 66 -3.54 13.87 -2.75
C ASP A 66 -2.67 14.80 -3.60
N LEU A 67 -2.17 14.27 -4.72
CA LEU A 67 -1.35 15.02 -5.65
C LEU A 67 -2.16 15.95 -6.56
N PHE A 68 -3.46 15.68 -6.74
CA PHE A 68 -4.31 16.48 -7.63
C PHE A 68 -4.65 17.82 -7.01
N PHE A 69 -5.14 17.84 -5.77
CA PHE A 69 -5.54 19.06 -5.08
C PHE A 69 -4.39 19.74 -4.33
N SER A 70 -3.49 18.97 -3.74
CA SER A 70 -2.45 19.49 -2.85
C SER A 70 -1.09 19.68 -3.53
N GLY A 71 -0.84 18.95 -4.61
CA GLY A 71 0.47 18.97 -5.28
C GLY A 71 1.56 18.14 -4.58
N GLU A 72 2.71 18.05 -5.24
CA GLU A 72 3.81 17.18 -4.82
C GLU A 72 4.47 17.62 -3.50
N ASP A 73 4.75 18.91 -3.34
CA ASP A 73 5.44 19.44 -2.16
C ASP A 73 4.61 19.25 -0.89
N GLN A 74 3.30 19.50 -0.99
CA GLN A 74 2.40 19.29 0.13
C GLN A 74 2.25 17.81 0.48
N ALA A 75 2.22 16.93 -0.50
CA ALA A 75 2.18 15.49 -0.25
C ALA A 75 3.46 15.01 0.47
N ARG A 76 4.64 15.47 0.04
CA ARG A 76 5.92 15.21 0.73
C ARG A 76 5.93 15.74 2.15
N ALA A 77 5.51 16.99 2.35
CA ALA A 77 5.45 17.63 3.65
C ALA A 77 4.50 16.90 4.62
N LEU A 78 3.33 16.49 4.12
CA LEU A 78 2.35 15.76 4.92
C LEU A 78 2.85 14.37 5.30
N LEU A 79 3.45 13.63 4.35
CA LEU A 79 4.05 12.32 4.61
C LEU A 79 5.17 12.44 5.65
N SER A 80 6.09 13.40 5.49
CA SER A 80 7.18 13.63 6.42
C SER A 80 6.68 14.00 7.82
N SER A 81 5.74 14.95 7.92
CA SER A 81 5.25 15.42 9.23
C SER A 81 4.43 14.36 9.97
N ALA A 82 3.59 13.59 9.27
CA ALA A 82 2.74 12.57 9.87
C ALA A 82 3.48 11.25 10.11
N GLY A 83 4.54 10.97 9.34
CA GLY A 83 5.39 9.80 9.49
C GLY A 83 6.52 9.97 10.51
N ARG A 84 6.77 11.19 11.01
CA ARG A 84 7.84 11.45 11.97
C ARG A 84 7.64 10.66 13.26
N GLY A 85 8.66 9.87 13.64
CA GLY A 85 8.64 9.04 14.84
C GLY A 85 7.86 7.72 14.66
N ARG A 86 7.36 7.41 13.46
CA ARG A 86 6.72 6.13 13.17
C ARG A 86 7.75 5.10 12.72
N GLY A 87 7.46 3.83 13.02
CA GLY A 87 8.36 2.73 12.66
C GLY A 87 8.28 2.35 11.18
N VAL A 88 7.08 2.45 10.57
CA VAL A 88 6.87 2.18 9.15
C VAL A 88 5.61 2.87 8.63
N ALA A 89 5.63 3.33 7.39
CA ALA A 89 4.45 3.86 6.72
C ALA A 89 4.01 2.95 5.55
N VAL A 90 2.71 2.66 5.49
CA VAL A 90 2.11 1.93 4.37
C VAL A 90 1.20 2.90 3.62
N LEU A 91 1.51 3.12 2.34
CA LEU A 91 0.73 3.95 1.45
C LEU A 91 -0.18 3.04 0.61
N GLU A 92 -1.48 3.22 0.69
CA GLU A 92 -2.42 2.48 -0.14
C GLU A 92 -2.68 3.22 -1.45
N GLY A 93 -2.39 2.56 -2.57
CA GLY A 93 -2.63 3.07 -3.91
C GLY A 93 -4.11 3.12 -4.29
N VAL A 94 -4.39 3.78 -5.40
CA VAL A 94 -5.72 3.93 -6.00
C VAL A 94 -5.73 3.32 -7.41
N MET A 95 -6.87 2.79 -7.85
CA MET A 95 -7.05 2.23 -9.21
C MET A 95 -5.91 1.28 -9.64
N GLY A 96 -5.52 1.26 -10.90
CA GLY A 96 -4.29 0.64 -11.36
C GLY A 96 -3.06 1.51 -11.07
N CYS A 97 -1.89 0.90 -11.04
CA CYS A 97 -0.64 1.54 -10.62
C CYS A 97 -0.35 2.87 -11.35
N TYR A 98 -0.67 2.93 -12.63
CA TYR A 98 -0.43 4.08 -13.51
C TYR A 98 -1.69 4.88 -13.83
N ASP A 99 -2.86 4.45 -13.34
CA ASP A 99 -4.13 5.09 -13.65
C ASP A 99 -4.31 6.36 -12.83
N GLY A 100 -4.26 7.49 -13.50
CA GLY A 100 -4.45 8.81 -12.93
C GLY A 100 -5.50 9.62 -13.67
N VAL A 101 -5.44 10.91 -13.52
CA VAL A 101 -6.43 11.84 -14.07
C VAL A 101 -6.38 11.85 -15.61
N GLY A 102 -7.53 11.70 -16.25
CA GLY A 102 -7.66 11.84 -17.70
C GLY A 102 -6.92 10.79 -18.52
N GLY A 103 -6.72 9.58 -17.95
CA GLY A 103 -5.97 8.51 -18.63
C GLY A 103 -4.46 8.72 -18.66
N THR A 104 -3.94 9.57 -17.79
CA THR A 104 -2.50 9.82 -17.62
C THR A 104 -2.01 9.26 -16.28
N GLU A 105 -0.70 9.25 -16.05
CA GLU A 105 -0.14 8.89 -14.75
C GLU A 105 -0.28 9.98 -13.69
N ARG A 106 -0.80 11.17 -14.02
CA ARG A 106 -0.94 12.30 -13.09
C ARG A 106 -1.86 11.93 -11.92
N ALA A 107 -1.35 12.10 -10.70
CA ALA A 107 -2.01 11.73 -9.44
C ALA A 107 -2.31 10.21 -9.28
N SER A 108 -1.65 9.37 -10.06
CA SER A 108 -1.70 7.90 -9.88
C SER A 108 -0.89 7.42 -8.69
N SER A 109 -1.02 6.15 -8.35
CA SER A 109 -0.20 5.46 -7.35
C SER A 109 1.30 5.55 -7.68
N TRP A 110 1.67 5.33 -8.95
CA TRP A 110 3.05 5.47 -9.41
C TRP A 110 3.56 6.91 -9.28
N HIS A 111 2.75 7.91 -9.63
CA HIS A 111 3.14 9.31 -9.48
C HIS A 111 3.43 9.65 -8.01
N LEU A 112 2.60 9.18 -7.08
CA LEU A 112 2.84 9.36 -5.64
C LEU A 112 4.12 8.64 -5.19
N ALA A 113 4.33 7.39 -5.64
CA ALA A 113 5.54 6.63 -5.33
C ALA A 113 6.80 7.36 -5.79
N ARG A 114 6.81 7.86 -7.03
CA ARG A 114 7.92 8.66 -7.59
C ARG A 114 8.15 9.95 -6.81
N THR A 115 7.08 10.70 -6.56
CA THR A 115 7.12 11.98 -5.83
C THR A 115 7.71 11.83 -4.44
N THR A 116 7.43 10.73 -3.78
CA THR A 116 7.86 10.49 -2.39
C THR A 116 9.08 9.56 -2.28
N GLY A 117 9.63 9.07 -3.39
CA GLY A 117 10.72 8.09 -3.37
C GLY A 117 10.35 6.81 -2.63
N THR A 118 9.11 6.35 -2.79
CA THR A 118 8.57 5.20 -2.06
C THR A 118 8.55 3.96 -2.97
N PRO A 119 9.20 2.85 -2.60
CA PRO A 119 9.15 1.63 -3.39
C PRO A 119 7.74 1.04 -3.40
N ILE A 120 7.40 0.36 -4.49
CA ILE A 120 6.08 -0.24 -4.71
C ILE A 120 6.14 -1.74 -4.44
N LEU A 121 5.24 -2.20 -3.57
CA LEU A 121 4.82 -3.60 -3.48
C LEU A 121 3.62 -3.79 -4.42
N LEU A 122 3.82 -4.53 -5.52
CA LEU A 122 2.78 -4.76 -6.50
C LEU A 122 1.96 -6.00 -6.13
N VAL A 123 0.70 -5.78 -5.80
CA VAL A 123 -0.27 -6.84 -5.53
C VAL A 123 -0.85 -7.33 -6.85
N VAL A 124 -0.61 -8.59 -7.17
CA VAL A 124 -1.09 -9.21 -8.39
C VAL A 124 -2.04 -10.37 -8.08
N ARG A 125 -3.04 -10.53 -8.91
CA ARG A 125 -4.05 -11.57 -8.76
C ARG A 125 -3.95 -12.54 -9.93
N PRO A 126 -3.45 -13.78 -9.71
CA PRO A 126 -3.23 -14.75 -10.78
C PRO A 126 -4.55 -15.44 -11.18
N GLN A 127 -5.45 -14.70 -11.83
CA GLN A 127 -6.72 -15.23 -12.33
C GLN A 127 -6.56 -15.72 -13.76
N GLY A 128 -6.51 -17.06 -13.96
CA GLY A 128 -6.44 -17.66 -15.28
C GLY A 128 -5.17 -17.35 -16.09
N ALA A 129 -4.11 -16.84 -15.44
CA ALA A 129 -2.87 -16.45 -16.08
C ALA A 129 -1.65 -16.99 -15.33
N ALA A 130 -0.69 -17.51 -16.05
CA ALA A 130 0.61 -17.94 -15.53
C ALA A 130 1.74 -17.12 -16.18
N LEU A 131 2.30 -17.55 -17.29
CA LEU A 131 3.37 -16.81 -17.98
C LEU A 131 2.91 -15.42 -18.47
N THR A 132 1.64 -15.29 -18.87
CA THR A 132 1.03 -13.99 -19.21
C THR A 132 1.09 -13.00 -18.03
N LEU A 133 0.98 -13.49 -16.79
CA LEU A 133 1.15 -12.66 -15.60
C LEU A 133 2.56 -12.07 -15.52
N ALA A 134 3.58 -12.84 -15.85
CA ALA A 134 4.95 -12.36 -15.90
C ALA A 134 5.13 -11.26 -16.96
N ALA A 135 4.56 -11.43 -18.15
CA ALA A 135 4.59 -10.43 -19.22
C ALA A 135 3.92 -9.12 -18.76
N MET A 136 2.77 -9.21 -18.10
CA MET A 136 2.08 -8.04 -17.54
C MET A 136 2.94 -7.34 -16.47
N VAL A 137 3.53 -8.09 -15.54
CA VAL A 137 4.39 -7.54 -14.48
C VAL A 137 5.64 -6.88 -15.07
N GLN A 138 6.28 -7.51 -16.06
CA GLN A 138 7.42 -6.91 -16.77
C GLN A 138 7.03 -5.60 -17.45
N GLY A 139 5.88 -5.57 -18.12
CA GLY A 139 5.35 -4.36 -18.74
C GLY A 139 5.19 -3.25 -17.73
N LEU A 140 4.54 -3.53 -16.59
CA LEU A 140 4.37 -2.55 -15.51
C LEU A 140 5.71 -2.09 -14.92
N ALA A 141 6.64 -3.01 -14.67
CA ALA A 141 7.94 -2.68 -14.06
C ALA A 141 8.83 -1.80 -14.95
N ARG A 142 8.64 -1.86 -16.29
CA ARG A 142 9.45 -1.15 -17.27
C ARG A 142 8.75 0.04 -17.93
N PHE A 143 7.45 0.21 -17.70
CA PHE A 143 6.62 1.19 -18.43
C PHE A 143 7.06 2.65 -18.20
N ARG A 144 7.58 2.97 -17.03
CA ARG A 144 8.09 4.29 -16.67
C ARG A 144 9.49 4.17 -16.06
N SER A 145 9.75 4.81 -14.93
CA SER A 145 11.05 4.71 -14.26
C SER A 145 11.29 3.28 -13.76
N PRO A 146 12.31 2.59 -14.24
CA PRO A 146 12.67 1.27 -13.73
C PRO A 146 12.99 1.31 -12.22
N GLY A 147 12.72 0.21 -11.51
CA GLY A 147 13.10 0.05 -10.11
C GLY A 147 12.11 0.61 -9.09
N MET A 148 11.00 1.23 -9.50
CA MET A 148 9.97 1.65 -8.55
C MET A 148 9.19 0.46 -7.98
N ILE A 149 8.90 -0.57 -8.79
CA ILE A 149 8.31 -1.81 -8.32
C ILE A 149 9.45 -2.68 -7.78
N GLY A 150 9.48 -2.88 -6.47
CA GLY A 150 10.57 -3.59 -5.80
C GLY A 150 10.19 -4.98 -5.28
N GLY A 151 8.92 -5.37 -5.38
CA GLY A 151 8.45 -6.70 -4.96
C GLY A 151 7.04 -6.99 -5.39
N LEU A 152 6.69 -8.28 -5.40
CA LEU A 152 5.38 -8.80 -5.76
C LEU A 152 4.73 -9.49 -4.57
N LEU A 153 3.41 -9.38 -4.47
CA LEU A 153 2.59 -10.17 -3.56
C LEU A 153 1.42 -10.78 -4.35
N LEU A 154 1.27 -12.10 -4.28
CA LEU A 154 0.18 -12.81 -4.94
C LEU A 154 -1.06 -12.77 -4.04
N ASN A 155 -2.19 -12.27 -4.54
CA ASN A 155 -3.42 -12.18 -3.77
C ASN A 155 -4.53 -13.05 -4.39
N GLY A 156 -5.29 -13.75 -3.54
CA GLY A 156 -6.30 -14.70 -3.98
C GLY A 156 -5.69 -15.95 -4.63
N CYS A 157 -4.55 -16.38 -4.14
CA CYS A 157 -3.73 -17.45 -4.69
C CYS A 157 -3.71 -18.65 -3.73
N SER A 158 -3.94 -19.86 -4.23
CA SER A 158 -3.76 -21.08 -3.43
C SER A 158 -2.28 -21.38 -3.24
N ARG A 159 -1.94 -22.18 -2.23
CA ARG A 159 -0.56 -22.60 -1.95
C ARG A 159 0.11 -23.22 -3.17
N GLY A 160 -0.50 -24.23 -3.79
CA GLY A 160 0.09 -24.90 -4.95
C GLY A 160 0.28 -23.98 -6.15
N LEU A 161 -0.63 -23.01 -6.35
CA LEU A 161 -0.47 -22.00 -7.39
C LEU A 161 0.66 -21.03 -7.06
N ALA A 162 0.81 -20.63 -5.81
CA ALA A 162 1.91 -19.77 -5.37
C ALA A 162 3.27 -20.46 -5.53
N GLU A 163 3.37 -21.74 -5.15
CA GLU A 163 4.57 -22.55 -5.32
C GLU A 163 4.98 -22.69 -6.81
N LEU A 164 4.01 -22.79 -7.71
CA LEU A 164 4.24 -22.83 -9.16
C LEU A 164 4.67 -21.46 -9.71
N LEU A 165 3.97 -20.39 -9.33
CA LEU A 165 4.15 -19.07 -9.94
C LEU A 165 5.38 -18.32 -9.40
N THR A 166 5.73 -18.50 -8.13
CA THR A 166 6.83 -17.76 -7.49
C THR A 166 8.15 -17.89 -8.25
N PRO A 167 8.71 -19.11 -8.48
CA PRO A 167 9.98 -19.23 -9.18
C PRO A 167 9.92 -18.75 -10.62
N MET A 168 8.78 -18.92 -11.27
CA MET A 168 8.56 -18.45 -12.65
C MET A 168 8.55 -16.91 -12.70
N LEU A 169 7.79 -16.24 -11.83
CA LEU A 169 7.73 -14.79 -11.78
C LEU A 169 9.09 -14.18 -11.43
N GLN A 170 9.79 -14.73 -10.46
CA GLN A 170 11.13 -14.24 -10.08
C GLN A 170 12.12 -14.36 -11.25
N ARG A 171 12.13 -15.49 -11.97
CA ARG A 171 13.01 -15.72 -13.13
C ARG A 171 12.69 -14.74 -14.27
N GLU A 172 11.41 -14.59 -14.63
CA GLU A 172 10.99 -13.80 -15.79
C GLU A 172 11.06 -12.28 -15.51
N THR A 173 10.77 -11.85 -14.29
CA THR A 173 10.67 -10.42 -13.97
C THR A 173 11.90 -9.84 -13.29
N GLY A 174 12.70 -10.68 -12.62
CA GLY A 174 13.78 -10.27 -11.74
C GLY A 174 13.31 -9.67 -10.41
N LEU A 175 11.99 -9.67 -10.14
CA LEU A 175 11.41 -9.11 -8.91
C LEU A 175 11.19 -10.22 -7.87
N PRO A 176 11.48 -9.97 -6.58
CA PRO A 176 11.17 -10.92 -5.54
C PRO A 176 9.65 -11.06 -5.37
N VAL A 177 9.17 -12.30 -5.24
CA VAL A 177 7.81 -12.58 -4.78
C VAL A 177 7.88 -12.74 -3.26
N LEU A 178 7.36 -11.75 -2.54
CA LEU A 178 7.45 -11.66 -1.08
C LEU A 178 6.39 -12.49 -0.36
N GLY A 179 5.56 -13.21 -1.10
CA GLY A 179 4.58 -14.13 -0.55
C GLY A 179 3.24 -14.08 -1.26
N TRP A 180 2.25 -14.66 -0.60
CA TRP A 180 0.92 -14.80 -1.16
C TRP A 180 -0.16 -14.78 -0.07
N LEU A 181 -1.38 -14.39 -0.45
CA LEU A 181 -2.57 -14.52 0.39
C LEU A 181 -3.58 -15.42 -0.31
N PRO A 182 -4.19 -16.38 0.41
CA PRO A 182 -5.29 -17.18 -0.13
C PRO A 182 -6.55 -16.32 -0.31
N GLN A 183 -7.50 -16.86 -1.05
CA GLN A 183 -8.83 -16.29 -1.08
C GLN A 183 -9.53 -16.63 0.25
N LEU A 184 -9.88 -15.60 1.02
CA LEU A 184 -10.62 -15.72 2.28
C LEU A 184 -11.98 -15.04 2.15
N PRO A 185 -13.02 -15.75 1.67
CA PRO A 185 -14.33 -15.14 1.38
C PRO A 185 -14.94 -14.44 2.61
N ASP A 186 -14.80 -15.06 3.78
CA ASP A 186 -15.34 -14.52 5.04
C ASP A 186 -14.58 -13.29 5.56
N CYS A 187 -13.40 -13.02 5.01
CA CYS A 187 -12.57 -11.86 5.36
C CYS A 187 -12.62 -10.76 4.29
N ALA A 188 -13.54 -10.84 3.33
CA ALA A 188 -13.70 -9.79 2.33
C ALA A 188 -14.05 -8.45 3.01
N ILE A 189 -13.22 -7.45 2.74
CA ILE A 189 -13.45 -6.06 3.17
C ILE A 189 -14.22 -5.38 2.05
N ALA A 190 -15.53 -5.22 2.24
CA ALA A 190 -16.38 -4.52 1.28
C ALA A 190 -16.18 -3.01 1.45
N SER A 191 -15.49 -2.39 0.52
CA SER A 191 -15.12 -0.96 0.55
C SER A 191 -16.31 0.02 0.40
N ARG A 192 -17.53 -0.45 0.14
CA ARG A 192 -18.65 0.40 -0.30
C ARG A 192 -19.68 0.80 0.77
N HIS A 193 -19.55 0.35 2.03
CA HIS A 193 -20.58 0.58 3.05
C HIS A 193 -20.07 1.25 4.34
N LEU A 194 -18.91 1.91 4.29
CA LEU A 194 -18.26 2.50 5.46
C LEU A 194 -18.76 3.93 5.80
N GLY A 195 -20.06 4.18 5.64
CA GLY A 195 -20.62 5.50 5.97
C GLY A 195 -20.68 5.81 7.46
N LEU A 196 -21.25 4.92 8.27
CA LEU A 196 -21.28 5.00 9.73
C LEU A 196 -21.20 3.57 10.26
N LEU A 197 -20.03 3.18 10.78
CA LEU A 197 -19.85 1.87 11.37
C LEU A 197 -20.38 1.86 12.81
N THR A 198 -21.21 0.89 13.13
CA THR A 198 -21.59 0.61 14.52
C THR A 198 -20.41 -0.06 15.27
N PRO A 199 -20.36 0.01 16.61
CA PRO A 199 -19.34 -0.70 17.37
C PRO A 199 -19.24 -2.20 17.08
N GLY A 200 -20.38 -2.87 16.85
CA GLY A 200 -20.41 -4.29 16.48
C GLY A 200 -19.83 -4.57 15.10
N GLU A 201 -20.09 -3.70 14.12
CA GLU A 201 -19.47 -3.80 12.79
C GLU A 201 -17.97 -3.56 12.84
N VAL A 202 -17.50 -2.60 13.64
CA VAL A 202 -16.07 -2.35 13.87
C VAL A 202 -15.39 -3.59 14.44
N GLN A 203 -15.98 -4.23 15.45
CA GLN A 203 -15.46 -5.47 16.04
C GLN A 203 -15.39 -6.60 15.01
N GLY A 204 -16.45 -6.87 14.28
CA GLY A 204 -16.47 -7.90 13.24
C GLY A 204 -15.45 -7.67 12.12
N LEU A 205 -15.18 -6.41 11.75
CA LEU A 205 -14.14 -6.04 10.80
C LEU A 205 -12.74 -6.22 11.40
N ALA A 206 -12.53 -5.88 12.66
CA ALA A 206 -11.26 -6.08 13.34
C ALA A 206 -10.88 -7.57 13.40
N GLU A 207 -11.84 -8.46 13.72
CA GLU A 207 -11.64 -9.91 13.72
C GLU A 207 -11.27 -10.45 12.33
N LYS A 208 -11.89 -9.92 11.27
CA LYS A 208 -11.52 -10.26 9.88
C LYS A 208 -10.09 -9.84 9.53
N VAL A 209 -9.72 -8.63 9.92
CA VAL A 209 -8.35 -8.12 9.71
C VAL A 209 -7.34 -8.92 10.53
N ASP A 210 -7.70 -9.35 11.74
CA ASP A 210 -6.84 -10.19 12.56
C ASP A 210 -6.59 -11.57 11.92
N ARG A 211 -7.59 -12.17 11.29
CA ARG A 211 -7.42 -13.41 10.51
C ARG A 211 -6.57 -13.21 9.26
N LEU A 212 -6.77 -12.10 8.55
CA LEU A 212 -5.94 -11.73 7.39
C LEU A 212 -4.47 -11.52 7.80
N ALA A 213 -4.23 -10.88 8.94
CA ALA A 213 -2.88 -10.66 9.47
C ALA A 213 -2.22 -11.99 9.87
N SER A 214 -2.93 -12.89 10.54
CA SER A 214 -2.41 -14.23 10.87
C SER A 214 -2.03 -15.00 9.60
N GLN A 215 -2.88 -14.97 8.57
CA GLN A 215 -2.56 -15.61 7.30
C GLN A 215 -1.35 -14.96 6.61
N MET A 216 -1.23 -13.63 6.71
CA MET A 216 -0.07 -12.91 6.16
C MET A 216 1.23 -13.27 6.88
N GLU A 217 1.19 -13.41 8.20
CA GLU A 217 2.34 -13.84 9.01
C GLU A 217 2.84 -15.24 8.63
N GLU A 218 1.95 -16.12 8.15
CA GLU A 218 2.28 -17.48 7.73
C GLU A 218 2.81 -17.58 6.29
N THR A 219 2.37 -16.70 5.40
CA THR A 219 2.55 -16.89 3.95
C THR A 219 3.33 -15.76 3.26
N VAL A 220 3.67 -14.70 3.99
CA VAL A 220 4.41 -13.55 3.46
C VAL A 220 5.72 -13.36 4.21
N ASP A 221 6.80 -13.15 3.47
CA ASP A 221 8.09 -12.73 4.01
C ASP A 221 8.00 -11.27 4.46
N LEU A 222 7.53 -11.08 5.70
CA LEU A 222 7.38 -9.73 6.28
C LEU A 222 8.72 -9.03 6.50
N GLU A 223 9.83 -9.76 6.67
CA GLU A 223 11.16 -9.14 6.73
C GLU A 223 11.60 -8.63 5.37
N GLY A 224 11.32 -9.37 4.30
CA GLY A 224 11.51 -8.92 2.93
C GLY A 224 10.66 -7.68 2.61
N VAL A 225 9.41 -7.64 3.08
CA VAL A 225 8.54 -6.45 2.95
C VAL A 225 9.11 -5.26 3.72
N LEU A 226 9.63 -5.46 4.93
CA LEU A 226 10.28 -4.41 5.71
C LEU A 226 11.60 -3.96 5.07
N ALA A 227 12.37 -4.88 4.51
CA ALA A 227 13.59 -4.54 3.76
C ALA A 227 13.24 -3.67 2.54
N LEU A 228 12.17 -4.00 1.80
CA LEU A 228 11.64 -3.15 0.75
C LEU A 228 11.23 -1.77 1.29
N ALA A 229 10.53 -1.70 2.41
CA ALA A 229 10.14 -0.42 3.01
C ALA A 229 11.35 0.44 3.43
N ARG A 230 12.42 -0.19 3.92
CA ARG A 230 13.69 0.49 4.30
C ARG A 230 14.49 0.98 3.11
N SER A 231 14.25 0.46 1.90
CA SER A 231 14.90 0.95 0.68
C SER A 231 14.35 2.29 0.17
N ALA A 232 13.32 2.82 0.81
CA ALA A 232 12.73 4.11 0.45
C ALA A 232 13.75 5.26 0.59
N ALA A 233 13.79 6.16 -0.39
CA ALA A 233 14.70 7.31 -0.37
C ALA A 233 14.38 8.25 0.81
N PRO A 234 15.37 8.88 1.47
CA PRO A 234 15.13 9.83 2.55
C PRO A 234 14.22 10.98 2.10
N LEU A 235 13.25 11.35 2.94
CA LEU A 235 12.34 12.46 2.70
C LEU A 235 12.96 13.78 3.20
N PRO A 236 12.71 14.92 2.53
CA PRO A 236 12.96 16.22 3.12
C PRO A 236 12.19 16.34 4.45
N ALA A 237 12.85 16.74 5.53
CA ALA A 237 12.14 17.01 6.78
C ALA A 237 11.26 18.24 6.58
N ALA A 238 9.94 18.06 6.66
CA ALA A 238 9.01 19.16 6.49
C ALA A 238 8.94 20.00 7.75
N ASP A 239 8.97 21.31 7.57
CA ASP A 239 8.55 22.25 8.59
C ASP A 239 7.04 22.03 8.87
N ARG A 240 6.69 21.86 10.16
CA ARG A 240 5.29 21.72 10.60
C ARG A 240 4.39 22.87 10.14
N ALA A 241 4.96 24.05 9.87
CA ALA A 241 4.23 25.20 9.35
C ALA A 241 3.75 25.02 7.91
N ARG A 242 4.51 24.31 7.07
CA ARG A 242 4.13 24.02 5.67
C ARG A 242 3.12 22.88 5.53
N ALA A 243 3.01 22.02 6.55
CA ALA A 243 2.04 20.92 6.57
C ALA A 243 0.62 21.33 7.02
N LYS A 244 0.40 22.61 7.32
CA LYS A 244 -0.94 23.13 7.61
C LYS A 244 -1.73 23.23 6.30
N ILE A 245 -2.52 22.21 6.03
CA ILE A 245 -3.64 22.31 5.09
C ILE A 245 -4.56 23.41 5.63
N GLY A 246 -4.87 24.42 4.80
CA GLY A 246 -5.78 25.48 5.19
C GLY A 246 -7.05 24.86 5.79
N ARG A 247 -7.40 25.30 7.00
CA ARG A 247 -8.73 25.01 7.54
C ARG A 247 -9.72 25.58 6.55
N ALA A 248 -10.52 24.73 5.91
CA ALA A 248 -11.71 25.19 5.23
C ALA A 248 -12.50 25.98 6.28
N HIS A 249 -12.64 27.25 6.08
CA HIS A 249 -13.61 28.04 6.84
C HIS A 249 -14.98 27.54 6.38
N VAL A 250 -15.66 26.82 7.26
CA VAL A 250 -17.10 26.59 7.18
C VAL A 250 -17.77 27.82 7.74
#